data_5174f1de2b670072db1b2adcc902f123
#
_entry.id   5174f1de2b670072db1b2adcc902f123
#
_cell.length_a   1.000
_cell.length_b   1.000
_cell.length_c   1.000
_cell.angle_alpha   90.00
_cell.angle_beta   90.00
_cell.angle_gamma   90.00
#
_symmetry.space_group_name_H-M   'P 1'
#
loop_
_entity.id
_entity.type
_entity.pdbx_description
1 polymer ?
#
loop_
_entity_poly.entity_id
_entity_poly.type
_entity_poly.pdbx_seq_one_letter_code
_entity_poly.pdbx_strand_id
1 'polypeptide(L)'
;TETAQRGGKNAEPITNAEDLARLPDGPAQGPWYDHKGFFEHKLSEPNVYDQGMIKSEEEKLRMPNLHLTKEQVRALTTFLMGSQESALPANYQYRPLDYRRDIQEGWWVVRKYNCMGCHQFIPGQQTALMGMKHYQDAQEELPPKLLTEGARVDPAWLLRFLTNPALNDQDTNRNGVRSYLQVHMPTFSFSENELGKLVRFFQALSRQPFPYIPEQVPVLTAKETDMARSLFSSTAAPCLKCHATGDPQHDKSAVAPNLLLVRGRLKPDWVERWIIDPQAISPGTSMPSDLFRRENNHWVFAGPVPPSFQGYNKDHTKLLVDYMFQLTPEEQRRVAAAMGRPQASTQPSHSVKPGAPVGNKSPGGGH
;
A
#
# COMPACT_ATOMS: atom_id res chain seq x y z
N THR A 1 -44.27 6.13 -13.35
CA THR A 1 -45.33 5.13 -13.65
C THR A 1 -44.70 4.04 -14.50
N GLU A 2 -44.22 3.01 -13.82
CA GLU A 2 -43.77 1.80 -14.51
C GLU A 2 -44.96 1.01 -15.01
N THR A 3 -45.05 0.86 -16.30
CA THR A 3 -45.93 -0.10 -16.94
C THR A 3 -45.34 -1.49 -16.73
N ALA A 4 -45.87 -2.26 -15.82
CA ALA A 4 -45.59 -3.68 -15.77
C ALA A 4 -46.14 -4.31 -17.04
N GLN A 5 -45.34 -4.39 -18.10
CA GLN A 5 -45.70 -5.09 -19.33
C GLN A 5 -45.66 -6.60 -19.05
N ARG A 6 -46.83 -7.17 -18.84
CA ARG A 6 -47.02 -8.60 -19.07
C ARG A 6 -47.22 -8.86 -20.54
N GLY A 7 -46.39 -9.75 -21.06
CA GLY A 7 -46.37 -10.24 -22.41
C GLY A 7 -47.64 -10.09 -23.20
N GLY A 8 -47.75 -9.06 -23.98
CA GLY A 8 -48.85 -8.77 -24.86
C GLY A 8 -49.00 -7.28 -25.06
N LYS A 9 -49.03 -6.86 -26.31
CA LYS A 9 -49.14 -5.45 -26.74
C LYS A 9 -50.31 -4.63 -26.19
N ASN A 10 -51.14 -5.19 -25.29
CA ASN A 10 -52.37 -4.60 -24.79
C ASN A 10 -52.54 -4.66 -23.27
N ALA A 11 -51.47 -4.78 -22.48
CA ALA A 11 -51.58 -4.69 -21.03
C ALA A 11 -51.81 -3.21 -20.64
N GLU A 12 -52.92 -2.93 -19.97
CA GLU A 12 -53.20 -1.60 -19.42
C GLU A 12 -52.17 -1.26 -18.32
N PRO A 13 -51.77 0.00 -18.20
CA PRO A 13 -50.81 0.40 -17.17
C PRO A 13 -51.43 0.25 -15.78
N ILE A 14 -50.66 -0.29 -14.85
CA ILE A 14 -51.04 -0.36 -13.43
C ILE A 14 -50.94 1.06 -12.85
N THR A 15 -52.07 1.63 -12.47
CA THR A 15 -52.15 3.03 -12.03
C THR A 15 -52.52 3.20 -10.55
N ASN A 16 -53.00 2.14 -9.89
CA ASN A 16 -53.47 2.23 -8.50
C ASN A 16 -53.33 0.88 -7.74
N ALA A 17 -53.61 0.90 -6.43
CA ALA A 17 -53.52 -0.27 -5.56
C ALA A 17 -54.51 -1.41 -5.91
N GLU A 18 -55.65 -1.08 -6.56
CA GLU A 18 -56.64 -2.09 -6.99
C GLU A 18 -56.14 -2.85 -8.23
N ASP A 19 -55.42 -2.20 -9.13
CA ASP A 19 -54.80 -2.84 -10.28
C ASP A 19 -53.67 -3.79 -9.84
N LEU A 20 -52.94 -3.43 -8.78
CA LEU A 20 -51.95 -4.29 -8.15
C LEU A 20 -52.57 -5.57 -7.56
N ALA A 21 -53.76 -5.46 -6.96
CA ALA A 21 -54.49 -6.61 -6.38
C ALA A 21 -55.02 -7.57 -7.44
N ARG A 22 -55.15 -7.15 -8.69
CA ARG A 22 -55.67 -7.95 -9.83
C ARG A 22 -54.58 -8.71 -10.57
N LEU A 23 -53.30 -8.52 -10.19
CA LEU A 23 -52.23 -9.29 -10.80
C LEU A 23 -52.37 -10.77 -10.42
N PRO A 24 -52.27 -11.71 -11.38
CA PRO A 24 -52.38 -13.13 -11.06
C PRO A 24 -51.29 -13.57 -10.11
N ASP A 25 -51.64 -14.57 -9.29
CA ASP A 25 -50.74 -15.25 -8.36
C ASP A 25 -49.51 -15.80 -9.11
N GLY A 26 -48.45 -15.01 -9.18
CA GLY A 26 -47.13 -15.41 -9.66
C GLY A 26 -46.15 -15.51 -8.48
N PRO A 27 -44.92 -15.92 -8.69
CA PRO A 27 -43.89 -15.95 -7.63
C PRO A 27 -43.66 -14.60 -6.91
N ALA A 28 -44.53 -13.68 -7.18
CA ALA A 28 -44.45 -12.28 -6.84
C ALA A 28 -45.67 -11.76 -6.10
N GLN A 29 -46.31 -12.55 -5.30
CA GLN A 29 -47.27 -12.01 -4.34
C GLN A 29 -46.53 -11.23 -3.26
N GLY A 30 -46.77 -9.93 -3.17
CA GLY A 30 -46.29 -9.14 -2.08
C GLY A 30 -45.61 -7.83 -2.42
N PRO A 31 -44.86 -7.25 -1.49
CA PRO A 31 -44.32 -5.89 -1.53
C PRO A 31 -43.31 -5.58 -2.64
N TRP A 32 -42.96 -6.54 -3.48
CA TRP A 32 -42.00 -6.32 -4.56
C TRP A 32 -42.55 -5.50 -5.75
N TYR A 33 -43.82 -5.18 -5.75
CA TYR A 33 -44.40 -4.23 -6.71
C TYR A 33 -44.22 -2.76 -6.31
N ASP A 34 -43.84 -2.48 -5.09
CA ASP A 34 -43.39 -1.16 -4.70
C ASP A 34 -41.90 -0.89 -5.10
N HIS A 35 -41.46 0.35 -5.02
CA HIS A 35 -40.10 0.71 -5.34
C HIS A 35 -39.06 -0.09 -4.57
N LYS A 36 -39.31 -0.33 -3.29
CA LYS A 36 -38.41 -1.10 -2.43
C LYS A 36 -38.34 -2.56 -2.89
N GLY A 37 -39.46 -3.19 -3.07
CA GLY A 37 -39.54 -4.57 -3.53
C GLY A 37 -38.95 -4.75 -4.92
N PHE A 38 -39.17 -3.79 -5.82
CA PHE A 38 -38.50 -3.79 -7.14
C PHE A 38 -36.99 -3.83 -7.03
N PHE A 39 -36.39 -2.95 -6.23
CA PHE A 39 -34.95 -2.94 -6.05
C PHE A 39 -34.43 -4.20 -5.38
N GLU A 40 -35.10 -4.69 -4.34
CA GLU A 40 -34.73 -5.93 -3.65
C GLU A 40 -34.73 -7.13 -4.62
N HIS A 41 -35.77 -7.28 -5.44
CA HIS A 41 -35.82 -8.34 -6.44
C HIS A 41 -34.81 -8.16 -7.56
N LYS A 42 -34.70 -6.95 -8.09
CA LYS A 42 -33.78 -6.66 -9.19
C LYS A 42 -32.31 -6.85 -8.81
N LEU A 43 -31.94 -6.59 -7.56
CA LEU A 43 -30.60 -6.79 -7.05
C LEU A 43 -30.32 -8.25 -6.68
N SER A 44 -31.32 -8.98 -6.17
CA SER A 44 -31.17 -10.39 -5.81
C SER A 44 -31.18 -11.30 -7.04
N GLU A 45 -32.11 -11.06 -7.96
CA GLU A 45 -32.30 -11.86 -9.16
C GLU A 45 -32.50 -10.95 -10.39
N PRO A 46 -31.44 -10.43 -10.98
CA PRO A 46 -31.51 -9.46 -12.08
C PRO A 46 -32.40 -9.89 -13.25
N ASN A 47 -32.49 -11.17 -13.50
CA ASN A 47 -33.24 -11.75 -14.63
C ASN A 47 -34.69 -12.14 -14.27
N VAL A 48 -35.14 -11.85 -13.06
CA VAL A 48 -36.52 -12.25 -12.61
C VAL A 48 -37.61 -11.74 -13.56
N TYR A 49 -37.42 -10.59 -14.16
CA TYR A 49 -38.36 -9.96 -15.09
C TYR A 49 -38.35 -10.56 -16.51
N ASP A 50 -37.39 -11.43 -16.81
CA ASP A 50 -37.33 -12.17 -18.08
C ASP A 50 -37.86 -13.62 -17.94
N GLN A 51 -38.07 -14.06 -16.72
CA GLN A 51 -38.57 -15.44 -16.46
C GLN A 51 -39.91 -15.65 -17.10
N GLY A 52 -40.01 -16.71 -17.89
CA GLY A 52 -41.23 -17.08 -18.60
C GLY A 52 -41.56 -16.21 -19.83
N MET A 53 -40.70 -15.28 -20.22
CA MET A 53 -40.86 -14.44 -21.40
C MET A 53 -40.02 -14.95 -22.58
N ILE A 54 -40.57 -14.95 -23.75
CA ILE A 54 -39.86 -15.20 -25.01
C ILE A 54 -39.38 -13.82 -25.52
N LYS A 55 -38.08 -13.57 -25.43
CA LYS A 55 -37.43 -12.32 -25.85
C LYS A 55 -36.28 -12.62 -26.81
N SER A 56 -36.04 -11.72 -27.75
CA SER A 56 -34.80 -11.71 -28.52
C SER A 56 -33.60 -11.45 -27.62
N GLU A 57 -32.37 -11.79 -28.08
CA GLU A 57 -31.14 -11.55 -27.30
C GLU A 57 -30.93 -10.06 -26.99
N GLU A 58 -31.43 -9.18 -27.86
CA GLU A 58 -31.31 -7.71 -27.68
C GLU A 58 -32.26 -7.16 -26.62
N GLU A 59 -33.38 -7.87 -26.38
CA GLU A 59 -34.41 -7.47 -25.41
C GLU A 59 -34.19 -8.07 -24.01
N LYS A 60 -33.29 -9.04 -23.88
CA LYS A 60 -32.97 -9.64 -22.59
C LYS A 60 -32.26 -8.64 -21.66
N LEU A 61 -32.59 -8.77 -20.39
CA LEU A 61 -31.91 -7.96 -19.36
C LEU A 61 -30.42 -8.32 -19.28
N ARG A 62 -29.59 -7.29 -19.33
CA ARG A 62 -28.11 -7.46 -19.35
C ARG A 62 -27.44 -7.22 -18.00
N MET A 63 -28.22 -6.97 -16.94
CA MET A 63 -27.65 -6.78 -15.62
C MET A 63 -27.09 -8.11 -15.11
N PRO A 64 -25.77 -8.17 -14.78
CA PRO A 64 -25.18 -9.39 -14.26
C PRO A 64 -25.71 -9.71 -12.86
N ASN A 65 -25.80 -11.00 -12.52
CA ASN A 65 -26.06 -11.41 -11.15
C ASN A 65 -24.75 -11.27 -10.36
N LEU A 66 -24.74 -10.36 -9.39
CA LEU A 66 -23.59 -10.07 -8.55
C LEU A 66 -23.55 -10.95 -7.29
N HIS A 67 -24.45 -11.89 -7.14
CA HIS A 67 -24.56 -12.81 -5.99
C HIS A 67 -24.50 -12.09 -4.63
N LEU A 68 -25.22 -10.98 -4.54
CA LEU A 68 -25.24 -10.14 -3.34
C LEU A 68 -25.89 -10.87 -2.16
N THR A 69 -25.32 -10.68 -0.95
CA THR A 69 -25.97 -11.16 0.28
C THR A 69 -27.23 -10.33 0.59
N LYS A 70 -28.09 -10.86 1.45
CA LYS A 70 -29.31 -10.15 1.87
C LYS A 70 -28.99 -8.78 2.49
N GLU A 71 -27.92 -8.68 3.25
CA GLU A 71 -27.44 -7.44 3.86
C GLU A 71 -26.97 -6.43 2.80
N GLN A 72 -26.25 -6.90 1.78
CA GLN A 72 -25.80 -6.07 0.66
C GLN A 72 -26.98 -5.58 -0.19
N VAL A 73 -27.94 -6.45 -0.50
CA VAL A 73 -29.18 -6.09 -1.19
C VAL A 73 -29.92 -5.01 -0.40
N ARG A 74 -30.09 -5.20 0.91
CA ARG A 74 -30.76 -4.24 1.78
C ARG A 74 -30.04 -2.88 1.82
N ALA A 75 -28.72 -2.88 1.93
CA ALA A 75 -27.91 -1.67 1.93
C ALA A 75 -28.04 -0.91 0.60
N LEU A 76 -27.95 -1.62 -0.53
CA LEU A 76 -28.09 -1.03 -1.87
C LEU A 76 -29.51 -0.52 -2.11
N THR A 77 -30.54 -1.27 -1.69
CA THR A 77 -31.92 -0.82 -1.78
C THR A 77 -32.13 0.47 -1.00
N THR A 78 -31.63 0.52 0.24
CA THR A 78 -31.70 1.74 1.07
C THR A 78 -30.99 2.93 0.37
N PHE A 79 -29.82 2.69 -0.22
CA PHE A 79 -29.10 3.73 -0.99
C PHE A 79 -29.92 4.20 -2.20
N LEU A 80 -30.45 3.28 -3.00
CA LEU A 80 -31.23 3.60 -4.20
C LEU A 80 -32.54 4.32 -3.86
N MET A 81 -33.22 3.90 -2.81
CA MET A 81 -34.41 4.58 -2.30
C MET A 81 -34.11 6.01 -1.83
N GLY A 82 -32.92 6.24 -1.26
CA GLY A 82 -32.48 7.56 -0.84
C GLY A 82 -31.93 8.43 -1.98
N SER A 83 -31.71 7.87 -3.16
CA SER A 83 -31.14 8.59 -4.32
C SER A 83 -32.19 9.32 -5.17
N GLN A 84 -33.42 9.43 -4.67
CA GLN A 84 -34.47 10.22 -5.33
C GLN A 84 -34.22 11.72 -5.11
N GLU A 85 -34.84 12.58 -5.94
CA GLU A 85 -34.67 14.03 -5.92
C GLU A 85 -35.03 14.72 -4.59
N SER A 86 -35.85 14.09 -3.74
CA SER A 86 -36.07 14.59 -2.40
C SER A 86 -34.86 14.34 -1.54
N ALA A 87 -34.18 15.41 -1.13
CA ALA A 87 -33.04 15.35 -0.23
C ALA A 87 -33.39 14.51 1.02
N LEU A 88 -32.55 13.51 1.35
CA LEU A 88 -32.68 12.79 2.61
C LEU A 88 -32.71 13.81 3.77
N PRO A 89 -33.69 13.73 4.69
CA PRO A 89 -33.71 14.61 5.85
C PRO A 89 -32.37 14.59 6.57
N ALA A 90 -31.91 15.75 7.02
CA ALA A 90 -30.56 15.92 7.59
C ALA A 90 -30.26 14.99 8.79
N ASN A 91 -31.31 14.63 9.55
CA ASN A 91 -31.21 13.72 10.69
C ASN A 91 -30.92 12.25 10.30
N TYR A 92 -31.18 11.86 9.05
CA TYR A 92 -30.85 10.53 8.51
C TYR A 92 -29.52 10.51 7.73
N GLN A 93 -28.90 11.68 7.54
CA GLN A 93 -27.61 11.76 6.88
C GLN A 93 -26.47 11.62 7.89
N TYR A 94 -25.58 10.67 7.64
CA TYR A 94 -24.34 10.59 8.43
C TYR A 94 -23.45 11.80 8.10
N ARG A 95 -23.35 12.73 9.03
CA ARG A 95 -22.53 13.95 8.92
C ARG A 95 -21.57 14.04 10.08
N PRO A 96 -20.47 13.32 10.08
CA PRO A 96 -19.47 13.42 11.13
C PRO A 96 -18.82 14.81 11.15
N LEU A 97 -18.50 15.31 12.34
CA LEU A 97 -17.91 16.65 12.53
C LEU A 97 -16.40 16.62 12.84
N ASP A 98 -15.86 15.44 13.06
CA ASP A 98 -14.47 15.23 13.46
C ASP A 98 -13.66 14.56 12.31
N TYR A 99 -12.53 13.96 12.66
CA TYR A 99 -11.68 13.22 11.73
C TYR A 99 -12.45 12.20 10.86
N ARG A 100 -13.61 11.72 11.29
CA ARG A 100 -14.47 10.83 10.50
C ARG A 100 -15.04 11.50 9.26
N ARG A 101 -15.21 12.84 9.31
CA ARG A 101 -15.56 13.61 8.10
C ARG A 101 -14.43 13.55 7.07
N ASP A 102 -13.19 13.73 7.49
CA ASP A 102 -12.04 13.64 6.58
C ASP A 102 -11.89 12.22 6.00
N ILE A 103 -12.18 11.19 6.79
CA ILE A 103 -12.24 9.80 6.29
C ILE A 103 -13.36 9.66 5.26
N GLN A 104 -14.57 10.15 5.52
CA GLN A 104 -15.70 10.05 4.60
C GLN A 104 -15.41 10.79 3.29
N GLU A 105 -14.96 12.04 3.36
CA GLU A 105 -14.66 12.85 2.17
C GLU A 105 -13.52 12.25 1.34
N GLY A 106 -12.49 11.74 1.98
CA GLY A 106 -11.39 11.08 1.29
C GLY A 106 -11.80 9.76 0.64
N TRP A 107 -12.68 8.97 1.28
CA TRP A 107 -13.23 7.76 0.68
C TRP A 107 -13.97 8.01 -0.63
N TRP A 108 -14.66 9.16 -0.75
CA TRP A 108 -15.28 9.54 -2.03
C TRP A 108 -14.25 9.71 -3.13
N VAL A 109 -13.12 10.34 -2.83
CA VAL A 109 -12.02 10.52 -3.78
C VAL A 109 -11.35 9.18 -4.12
N VAL A 110 -11.04 8.36 -3.11
CA VAL A 110 -10.48 7.01 -3.29
C VAL A 110 -11.34 6.16 -4.22
N ARG A 111 -12.67 6.20 -4.06
CA ARG A 111 -13.62 5.48 -4.92
C ARG A 111 -13.71 6.08 -6.32
N LYS A 112 -13.78 7.41 -6.42
CA LYS A 112 -13.86 8.12 -7.71
C LYS A 112 -12.73 7.72 -8.65
N TYR A 113 -11.52 7.61 -8.12
CA TYR A 113 -10.32 7.27 -8.89
C TYR A 113 -9.94 5.79 -8.82
N ASN A 114 -10.78 4.95 -8.21
CA ASN A 114 -10.56 3.51 -8.06
C ASN A 114 -9.19 3.13 -7.48
N CYS A 115 -8.70 3.87 -6.50
CA CYS A 115 -7.42 3.60 -5.85
C CYS A 115 -7.37 2.19 -5.24
N MET A 116 -8.53 1.67 -4.80
CA MET A 116 -8.68 0.32 -4.23
C MET A 116 -8.48 -0.81 -5.25
N GLY A 117 -8.54 -0.51 -6.54
CA GLY A 117 -8.24 -1.49 -7.59
C GLY A 117 -6.77 -1.93 -7.58
N CYS A 118 -5.88 -1.05 -7.12
CA CYS A 118 -4.44 -1.29 -7.05
C CYS A 118 -3.91 -1.38 -5.63
N HIS A 119 -4.43 -0.59 -4.68
CA HIS A 119 -3.94 -0.48 -3.31
C HIS A 119 -4.87 -1.12 -2.28
N GLN A 120 -4.29 -1.74 -1.27
CA GLN A 120 -5.01 -2.20 -0.08
C GLN A 120 -5.19 -1.04 0.90
N PHE A 121 -6.45 -0.76 1.27
CA PHE A 121 -6.85 0.21 2.31
C PHE A 121 -7.42 -0.46 3.55
N ILE A 122 -7.75 -1.74 3.46
CA ILE A 122 -8.36 -2.53 4.53
C ILE A 122 -7.58 -3.84 4.63
N PRO A 123 -7.27 -4.35 5.85
CA PRO A 123 -6.62 -5.63 6.02
C PRO A 123 -7.39 -6.75 5.31
N GLY A 124 -6.68 -7.60 4.57
CA GLY A 124 -7.29 -8.71 3.84
C GLY A 124 -8.02 -8.35 2.54
N GLN A 125 -8.09 -7.05 2.18
CA GLN A 125 -8.65 -6.62 0.90
C GLN A 125 -7.88 -7.23 -0.27
N GLN A 126 -8.60 -7.82 -1.23
CA GLN A 126 -8.04 -8.23 -2.51
C GLN A 126 -8.10 -7.06 -3.49
N THR A 127 -7.01 -6.83 -4.20
CA THR A 127 -6.96 -5.86 -5.30
C THR A 127 -7.05 -6.56 -6.65
N ALA A 128 -7.43 -5.83 -7.70
CA ALA A 128 -7.48 -6.39 -9.05
C ALA A 128 -6.10 -6.94 -9.51
N LEU A 129 -5.02 -6.30 -9.07
CA LEU A 129 -3.67 -6.69 -9.44
C LEU A 129 -3.26 -8.05 -8.86
N MET A 130 -3.72 -8.40 -7.66
CA MET A 130 -3.41 -9.68 -7.02
C MET A 130 -3.93 -10.89 -7.81
N GLY A 131 -4.98 -10.70 -8.62
CA GLY A 131 -5.49 -11.73 -9.52
C GLY A 131 -4.69 -11.91 -10.81
N MET A 132 -3.77 -11.01 -11.12
CA MET A 132 -2.98 -11.06 -12.35
C MET A 132 -1.77 -11.98 -12.18
N LYS A 133 -1.50 -12.84 -13.17
CA LYS A 133 -0.42 -13.82 -13.13
C LYS A 133 0.95 -13.18 -12.80
N HIS A 134 1.26 -12.04 -13.40
CA HIS A 134 2.50 -11.31 -13.13
C HIS A 134 2.73 -11.08 -11.64
N TYR A 135 1.72 -10.56 -10.92
CA TYR A 135 1.82 -10.25 -9.49
C TYR A 135 1.66 -11.47 -8.57
N GLN A 136 1.19 -12.61 -9.09
CA GLN A 136 1.25 -13.87 -8.34
C GLN A 136 2.68 -14.39 -8.25
N ASP A 137 3.47 -14.15 -9.30
CA ASP A 137 4.88 -14.55 -9.39
C ASP A 137 5.85 -13.50 -8.80
N ALA A 138 5.44 -12.22 -8.73
CA ALA A 138 6.24 -11.08 -8.28
C ALA A 138 5.44 -10.20 -7.28
N GLN A 139 5.14 -10.75 -6.10
CA GLN A 139 4.32 -10.06 -5.09
C GLN A 139 4.98 -8.79 -4.52
N GLU A 140 6.32 -8.73 -4.55
CA GLU A 140 7.10 -7.55 -4.15
C GLU A 140 6.89 -6.35 -5.07
N GLU A 141 6.42 -6.56 -6.29
CA GLU A 141 6.08 -5.50 -7.23
C GLU A 141 4.69 -4.91 -7.01
N LEU A 142 3.83 -5.55 -6.21
CA LEU A 142 2.52 -5.01 -5.86
C LEU A 142 2.63 -3.59 -5.28
N PRO A 143 1.66 -2.71 -5.59
CA PRO A 143 1.60 -1.40 -4.97
C PRO A 143 1.58 -1.48 -3.44
N PRO A 144 2.18 -0.49 -2.74
CA PRO A 144 2.23 -0.52 -1.27
C PRO A 144 0.83 -0.51 -0.66
N LYS A 145 0.69 -1.17 0.48
CA LYS A 145 -0.51 -1.10 1.32
C LYS A 145 -0.61 0.31 1.92
N LEU A 146 -1.79 0.92 1.86
CA LEU A 146 -2.02 2.30 2.31
C LEU A 146 -2.75 2.37 3.67
N LEU A 147 -2.60 1.33 4.49
CA LEU A 147 -3.25 1.21 5.81
C LEU A 147 -2.77 2.26 6.82
N THR A 148 -1.49 2.62 6.77
CA THR A 148 -0.84 3.51 7.74
C THR A 148 -0.10 4.67 7.08
N GLU A 149 -0.50 5.05 5.88
CA GLU A 149 0.22 6.05 5.07
C GLU A 149 0.34 7.39 5.78
N GLY A 150 -0.70 7.85 6.47
CA GLY A 150 -0.67 9.09 7.23
C GLY A 150 0.30 9.09 8.40
N ALA A 151 0.58 7.93 9.00
CA ALA A 151 1.61 7.80 10.03
C ALA A 151 3.02 7.74 9.43
N ARG A 152 3.14 7.29 8.19
CA ARG A 152 4.41 7.02 7.50
C ARG A 152 5.01 8.24 6.82
N VAL A 153 4.18 8.99 6.07
CA VAL A 153 4.69 10.03 5.17
C VAL A 153 4.39 11.44 5.66
N ASP A 154 5.27 12.35 5.28
CA ASP A 154 5.06 13.79 5.42
C ASP A 154 3.88 14.22 4.52
N PRO A 155 2.88 14.94 5.06
CA PRO A 155 1.70 15.35 4.29
C PRO A 155 1.99 16.27 3.10
N ALA A 156 2.98 17.14 3.21
CA ALA A 156 3.38 18.02 2.11
C ALA A 156 4.07 17.23 1.00
N TRP A 157 4.85 16.23 1.37
CA TRP A 157 5.42 15.31 0.39
C TRP A 157 4.32 14.49 -0.30
N LEU A 158 3.35 13.97 0.46
CA LEU A 158 2.23 13.20 -0.09
C LEU A 158 1.43 14.01 -1.10
N LEU A 159 1.18 15.30 -0.82
CA LEU A 159 0.53 16.22 -1.74
C LEU A 159 1.29 16.30 -3.08
N ARG A 160 2.61 16.54 -3.02
CA ARG A 160 3.45 16.61 -4.23
C ARG A 160 3.47 15.28 -4.99
N PHE A 161 3.59 14.16 -4.28
CA PHE A 161 3.59 12.83 -4.88
C PHE A 161 2.27 12.52 -5.60
N LEU A 162 1.13 12.84 -5.00
CA LEU A 162 -0.18 12.64 -5.65
C LEU A 162 -0.37 13.54 -6.87
N THR A 163 0.24 14.73 -6.87
CA THR A 163 0.24 15.62 -8.04
C THR A 163 1.11 15.05 -9.18
N ASN A 164 2.29 14.55 -8.86
CA ASN A 164 3.20 13.92 -9.83
C ASN A 164 3.94 12.72 -9.20
N PRO A 165 3.43 11.48 -9.37
CA PRO A 165 4.05 10.28 -8.82
C PRO A 165 5.47 10.00 -9.34
N ALA A 166 5.86 10.56 -10.46
CA ALA A 166 7.23 10.45 -10.99
C ALA A 166 8.26 11.19 -10.13
N LEU A 167 7.82 12.15 -9.30
CA LEU A 167 8.65 13.02 -8.47
C LEU A 167 9.60 13.96 -9.23
N ASN A 168 9.96 13.64 -10.46
CA ASN A 168 10.85 14.38 -11.31
C ASN A 168 10.38 14.30 -12.76
N ASP A 169 10.21 15.44 -13.40
CA ASP A 169 9.76 15.51 -14.80
C ASP A 169 10.81 14.97 -15.80
N GLN A 170 12.07 14.88 -15.35
CA GLN A 170 13.17 14.30 -16.13
C GLN A 170 13.26 12.77 -16.02
N ASP A 171 12.53 12.16 -15.08
CA ASP A 171 12.46 10.71 -14.95
C ASP A 171 11.60 10.11 -16.06
N THR A 172 12.25 9.71 -17.15
CA THR A 172 11.57 9.11 -18.32
C THR A 172 10.83 7.83 -17.98
N ASN A 173 11.30 7.08 -16.98
CA ASN A 173 10.67 5.83 -16.53
C ASN A 173 9.51 6.10 -15.56
N ARG A 174 9.41 7.31 -15.01
CA ARG A 174 8.35 7.73 -14.07
C ARG A 174 8.18 6.81 -12.87
N ASN A 175 9.25 6.18 -12.40
CA ASN A 175 9.18 5.15 -11.35
C ASN A 175 9.09 5.75 -9.93
N GLY A 176 9.37 7.04 -9.78
CA GLY A 176 9.21 7.77 -8.53
C GLY A 176 10.01 7.15 -7.38
N VAL A 177 9.28 6.77 -6.30
CA VAL A 177 9.90 6.19 -5.10
C VAL A 177 10.53 4.82 -5.35
N ARG A 178 9.94 4.04 -6.28
CA ARG A 178 10.33 2.65 -6.54
C ARG A 178 11.11 2.56 -7.86
N SER A 179 12.18 3.34 -7.99
CA SER A 179 12.99 3.47 -9.20
C SER A 179 13.59 2.15 -9.72
N TYR A 180 13.63 1.13 -8.88
CA TYR A 180 14.11 -0.22 -9.20
C TYR A 180 13.04 -1.13 -9.85
N LEU A 181 11.77 -0.66 -9.99
CA LEU A 181 10.67 -1.41 -10.61
C LEU A 181 10.33 -0.85 -11.99
N GLN A 182 9.74 -1.71 -12.82
CA GLN A 182 9.17 -1.31 -14.12
C GLN A 182 7.74 -0.74 -13.99
N VAL A 183 7.03 -1.11 -12.92
CA VAL A 183 5.67 -0.67 -12.64
C VAL A 183 5.67 0.66 -11.88
N HIS A 184 4.75 1.55 -12.22
CA HIS A 184 4.63 2.86 -11.59
C HIS A 184 3.17 3.24 -11.36
N MET A 185 2.94 4.15 -10.41
CA MET A 185 1.63 4.73 -10.17
C MET A 185 1.25 5.69 -11.31
N PRO A 186 0.05 5.57 -11.91
CA PRO A 186 -0.40 6.52 -12.92
C PRO A 186 -0.63 7.91 -12.32
N THR A 187 -0.53 8.94 -13.16
CA THR A 187 -0.92 10.31 -12.79
C THR A 187 -2.42 10.49 -12.97
N PHE A 188 -3.06 11.05 -11.97
CA PHE A 188 -4.49 11.33 -11.97
C PHE A 188 -4.75 12.85 -12.03
N SER A 189 -5.80 13.25 -12.72
CA SER A 189 -6.22 14.66 -12.79
C SER A 189 -7.04 15.06 -11.56
N PHE A 190 -6.40 15.12 -10.39
CA PHE A 190 -7.04 15.59 -9.17
C PHE A 190 -7.25 17.11 -9.19
N SER A 191 -8.37 17.58 -8.66
CA SER A 191 -8.51 18.97 -8.26
C SER A 191 -7.73 19.24 -6.95
N GLU A 192 -7.40 20.51 -6.69
CA GLU A 192 -6.75 20.90 -5.43
C GLU A 192 -7.55 20.47 -4.18
N ASN A 193 -8.88 20.59 -4.26
CA ASN A 193 -9.77 20.16 -3.20
C ASN A 193 -9.69 18.64 -2.96
N GLU A 194 -9.64 17.82 -4.01
CA GLU A 194 -9.50 16.37 -3.91
C GLU A 194 -8.15 15.97 -3.35
N LEU A 195 -7.07 16.61 -3.76
CA LEU A 195 -5.73 16.43 -3.18
C LEU A 195 -5.74 16.72 -1.68
N GLY A 196 -6.31 17.86 -1.27
CA GLY A 196 -6.45 18.23 0.13
C GLY A 196 -7.27 17.21 0.92
N LYS A 197 -8.35 16.68 0.35
CA LYS A 197 -9.17 15.62 0.97
C LYS A 197 -8.39 14.31 1.13
N LEU A 198 -7.59 13.92 0.15
CA LEU A 198 -6.77 12.70 0.24
C LEU A 198 -5.69 12.83 1.33
N VAL A 199 -5.02 13.97 1.42
CA VAL A 199 -4.01 14.20 2.46
C VAL A 199 -4.63 14.12 3.86
N ARG A 200 -5.76 14.81 4.09
CA ARG A 200 -6.49 14.74 5.36
C ARG A 200 -7.02 13.34 5.66
N PHE A 201 -7.50 12.64 4.64
CA PHE A 201 -7.96 11.26 4.75
C PHE A 201 -6.89 10.33 5.33
N PHE A 202 -5.68 10.36 4.77
CA PHE A 202 -4.61 9.51 5.26
C PHE A 202 -4.19 9.86 6.69
N GLN A 203 -4.13 11.17 7.03
CA GLN A 203 -3.86 11.61 8.40
C GLN A 203 -4.96 11.10 9.36
N ALA A 204 -6.22 11.29 9.01
CA ALA A 204 -7.36 10.87 9.81
C ALA A 204 -7.45 9.35 9.97
N LEU A 205 -7.21 8.59 8.88
CA LEU A 205 -7.22 7.12 8.89
C LEU A 205 -6.15 6.56 9.83
N SER A 206 -5.00 7.22 9.90
CA SER A 206 -3.88 6.85 10.78
C SER A 206 -3.93 7.53 12.16
N ARG A 207 -5.02 8.21 12.49
CA ARG A 207 -5.20 8.97 13.76
C ARG A 207 -4.06 9.96 14.03
N GLN A 208 -3.51 10.55 12.98
CA GLN A 208 -2.47 11.55 13.09
C GLN A 208 -3.07 12.94 13.32
N PRO A 209 -2.39 13.81 14.07
CA PRO A 209 -2.82 15.20 14.23
C PRO A 209 -2.79 15.95 12.88
N PHE A 210 -3.74 16.87 12.71
CA PHE A 210 -3.75 17.79 11.59
C PHE A 210 -4.02 19.22 12.12
N PRO A 211 -3.20 20.21 11.75
CA PRO A 211 -2.03 20.14 10.88
C PRO A 211 -0.87 19.32 11.47
N TYR A 212 -0.09 18.69 10.60
CA TYR A 212 1.12 17.99 11.00
C TYR A 212 2.25 19.00 11.27
N ILE A 213 2.89 18.85 12.42
CA ILE A 213 4.08 19.63 12.77
C ILE A 213 5.29 18.70 12.64
N PRO A 214 6.20 18.96 11.68
CA PRO A 214 7.39 18.13 11.50
C PRO A 214 8.27 18.11 12.76
N GLU A 215 8.69 16.91 13.14
CA GLU A 215 9.71 16.75 14.17
C GLU A 215 11.04 17.32 13.71
N GLN A 216 11.72 18.02 14.61
CA GLN A 216 13.09 18.47 14.35
C GLN A 216 14.05 17.34 14.64
N VAL A 217 14.79 16.93 13.61
CA VAL A 217 15.84 15.94 13.75
C VAL A 217 17.11 16.64 14.26
N PRO A 218 17.69 16.17 15.38
CA PRO A 218 18.91 16.75 15.94
C PRO A 218 20.09 16.65 14.98
N VAL A 219 20.87 17.69 14.88
CA VAL A 219 22.11 17.65 14.06
C VAL A 219 23.14 16.78 14.78
N LEU A 220 23.64 15.78 14.08
CA LEU A 220 24.66 14.88 14.60
C LEU A 220 26.03 15.58 14.69
N THR A 221 26.76 15.29 15.75
CA THR A 221 28.18 15.64 15.84
C THR A 221 29.01 14.84 14.83
N ALA A 222 30.22 15.29 14.50
CA ALA A 222 31.12 14.55 13.60
C ALA A 222 31.34 13.11 14.09
N LYS A 223 31.54 12.93 15.40
CA LYS A 223 31.67 11.59 16.02
C LYS A 223 30.44 10.71 15.85
N GLU A 224 29.26 11.24 16.11
CA GLU A 224 28.00 10.51 15.92
C GLU A 224 27.76 10.18 14.45
N THR A 225 28.09 11.07 13.53
CA THR A 225 28.03 10.82 12.07
C THR A 225 28.97 9.67 11.68
N ASP A 226 30.21 9.65 12.18
CA ASP A 226 31.15 8.56 11.91
C ASP A 226 30.69 7.22 12.50
N MET A 227 30.11 7.25 13.69
CA MET A 227 29.52 6.08 14.34
C MET A 227 28.35 5.54 13.51
N ALA A 228 27.39 6.41 13.18
CA ALA A 228 26.22 6.02 12.37
C ALA A 228 26.65 5.46 11.01
N ARG A 229 27.59 6.12 10.33
CA ARG A 229 28.17 5.65 9.07
C ARG A 229 28.76 4.26 9.21
N SER A 230 29.54 4.02 10.25
CA SER A 230 30.19 2.74 10.47
C SER A 230 29.20 1.60 10.71
N LEU A 231 28.08 1.87 11.38
CA LEU A 231 27.00 0.89 11.58
C LEU A 231 26.21 0.68 10.27
N PHE A 232 25.85 1.76 9.59
CA PHE A 232 25.07 1.76 8.36
C PHE A 232 25.79 1.05 7.19
N SER A 233 27.12 1.07 7.17
CA SER A 233 27.96 0.39 6.18
C SER A 233 28.52 -0.95 6.66
N SER A 234 28.16 -1.41 7.87
CA SER A 234 28.68 -2.65 8.42
C SER A 234 28.21 -3.86 7.62
N THR A 235 29.00 -4.95 7.64
CA THR A 235 28.61 -6.21 7.01
C THR A 235 27.39 -6.85 7.66
N ALA A 236 27.11 -6.50 8.92
CA ALA A 236 25.95 -6.99 9.67
C ALA A 236 24.66 -6.21 9.38
N ALA A 237 24.78 -4.94 8.95
CA ALA A 237 23.65 -4.09 8.54
C ALA A 237 23.95 -3.38 7.21
N PRO A 238 24.07 -4.11 6.09
CA PRO A 238 24.46 -3.56 4.80
C PRO A 238 23.27 -2.88 4.13
N CYS A 239 22.80 -1.75 4.65
CA CYS A 239 21.60 -1.05 4.20
C CYS A 239 21.57 -0.82 2.67
N LEU A 240 22.67 -0.31 2.11
CA LEU A 240 22.77 -0.05 0.68
C LEU A 240 22.89 -1.32 -0.20
N LYS A 241 23.01 -2.49 0.38
CA LYS A 241 22.96 -3.74 -0.41
C LYS A 241 21.57 -3.97 -1.06
N CYS A 242 20.52 -3.50 -0.39
CA CYS A 242 19.14 -3.62 -0.85
C CYS A 242 18.56 -2.29 -1.30
N HIS A 243 18.96 -1.19 -0.67
CA HIS A 243 18.46 0.15 -0.97
C HIS A 243 19.16 0.80 -2.17
N ALA A 244 18.36 1.31 -3.10
CA ALA A 244 18.87 2.02 -4.28
C ALA A 244 19.68 3.27 -3.89
N THR A 245 20.71 3.56 -4.67
CA THR A 245 21.62 4.71 -4.47
C THR A 245 21.50 5.78 -5.54
N GLY A 246 20.85 5.48 -6.67
CA GLY A 246 20.85 6.30 -7.86
C GLY A 246 22.03 6.01 -8.81
N ASP A 247 22.93 5.10 -8.44
CA ASP A 247 23.99 4.59 -9.32
C ASP A 247 23.51 3.33 -10.07
N PRO A 248 23.32 3.39 -11.42
CA PRO A 248 22.84 2.25 -12.19
C PRO A 248 23.70 0.98 -12.07
N GLN A 249 24.98 1.12 -11.78
CA GLN A 249 25.87 -0.03 -11.60
C GLN A 249 25.67 -0.71 -10.26
N HIS A 250 25.46 0.10 -9.22
CA HIS A 250 25.18 -0.39 -7.87
C HIS A 250 23.75 -0.91 -7.76
N ASP A 251 22.78 -0.26 -8.40
CA ASP A 251 21.35 -0.49 -8.22
C ASP A 251 20.79 -1.69 -9.01
N LYS A 252 21.64 -2.45 -9.72
CA LYS A 252 21.23 -3.66 -10.47
C LYS A 252 20.50 -4.70 -9.60
N SER A 253 20.85 -4.76 -8.32
CA SER A 253 20.28 -5.67 -7.34
C SER A 253 19.43 -4.96 -6.28
N ALA A 254 19.14 -3.68 -6.48
CA ALA A 254 18.33 -2.91 -5.54
C ALA A 254 16.87 -3.40 -5.55
N VAL A 255 16.32 -3.60 -4.37
CA VAL A 255 14.93 -4.06 -4.15
C VAL A 255 14.18 -3.13 -3.18
N ALA A 256 14.79 -2.02 -2.79
CA ALA A 256 14.25 -1.09 -1.81
C ALA A 256 14.53 0.38 -2.22
N PRO A 257 13.67 1.33 -1.78
CA PRO A 257 13.77 2.73 -2.16
C PRO A 257 15.10 3.38 -1.78
N ASN A 258 15.50 4.41 -2.54
CA ASN A 258 16.66 5.23 -2.23
C ASN A 258 16.46 5.97 -0.89
N LEU A 259 17.46 5.86 -0.01
CA LEU A 259 17.40 6.44 1.34
C LEU A 259 17.53 7.97 1.35
N LEU A 260 17.98 8.60 0.27
CA LEU A 260 17.91 10.07 0.10
C LEU A 260 16.48 10.61 0.13
N LEU A 261 15.47 9.76 -0.15
CA LEU A 261 14.07 10.14 -0.07
C LEU A 261 13.54 10.20 1.37
N VAL A 262 14.25 9.67 2.35
CA VAL A 262 13.78 9.57 3.74
C VAL A 262 13.43 10.94 4.30
N ARG A 263 14.36 11.89 4.24
CA ARG A 263 14.24 13.23 4.82
C ARG A 263 13.01 14.00 4.34
N GLY A 264 12.72 13.95 3.06
CA GLY A 264 11.63 14.73 2.48
C GLY A 264 10.29 13.98 2.43
N ARG A 265 10.31 12.69 2.72
CA ARG A 265 9.16 11.79 2.53
C ARG A 265 8.59 11.22 3.81
N LEU A 266 9.42 10.77 4.72
CA LEU A 266 9.01 9.96 5.86
C LEU A 266 9.01 10.77 7.15
N LYS A 267 8.31 10.26 8.17
CA LYS A 267 8.31 10.79 9.53
C LYS A 267 9.36 10.06 10.37
N PRO A 268 10.18 10.76 11.18
CA PRO A 268 11.26 10.14 11.94
C PRO A 268 10.81 9.00 12.86
N ASP A 269 9.73 9.22 13.62
CA ASP A 269 9.17 8.22 14.55
C ASP A 269 8.66 6.96 13.82
N TRP A 270 8.16 7.12 12.60
CA TRP A 270 7.76 5.97 11.79
C TRP A 270 8.99 5.19 11.31
N VAL A 271 10.05 5.88 10.87
CA VAL A 271 11.28 5.23 10.41
C VAL A 271 11.93 4.45 11.56
N GLU A 272 11.93 5.00 12.77
CA GLU A 272 12.44 4.28 13.94
C GLU A 272 11.69 2.98 14.18
N ARG A 273 10.36 3.03 14.23
CA ARG A 273 9.53 1.83 14.38
C ARG A 273 9.72 0.82 13.25
N TRP A 274 9.90 1.32 12.02
CA TRP A 274 10.12 0.49 10.84
C TRP A 274 11.44 -0.27 10.92
N ILE A 275 12.54 0.35 11.33
CA ILE A 275 13.83 -0.34 11.45
C ILE A 275 13.91 -1.29 12.65
N ILE A 276 13.08 -1.06 13.68
CA ILE A 276 12.99 -1.95 14.84
C ILE A 276 12.25 -3.25 14.48
N ASP A 277 11.04 -3.12 13.93
CA ASP A 277 10.20 -4.29 13.57
C ASP A 277 9.39 -4.02 12.30
N PRO A 278 9.98 -4.19 11.12
CA PRO A 278 9.28 -3.97 9.86
C PRO A 278 8.17 -5.00 9.61
N GLN A 279 8.31 -6.23 10.12
CA GLN A 279 7.30 -7.28 9.94
C GLN A 279 6.01 -6.97 10.71
N ALA A 280 6.08 -6.35 11.88
CA ALA A 280 4.90 -5.91 12.62
C ALA A 280 4.10 -4.83 11.87
N ILE A 281 4.79 -3.97 11.10
CA ILE A 281 4.15 -2.90 10.32
C ILE A 281 3.66 -3.42 8.97
N SER A 282 4.46 -4.24 8.30
CA SER A 282 4.14 -4.80 6.99
C SER A 282 4.55 -6.27 6.90
N PRO A 283 3.67 -7.19 7.30
CA PRO A 283 3.95 -8.62 7.20
C PRO A 283 4.32 -9.04 5.79
N GLY A 284 5.40 -9.81 5.66
CA GLY A 284 5.93 -10.27 4.37
C GLY A 284 6.89 -9.30 3.68
N THR A 285 7.30 -8.20 4.33
CA THR A 285 8.34 -7.33 3.81
C THR A 285 9.70 -8.04 3.76
N SER A 286 10.52 -7.73 2.74
CA SER A 286 11.90 -8.23 2.65
C SER A 286 12.88 -7.50 3.58
N MET A 287 12.44 -6.41 4.24
CA MET A 287 13.26 -5.73 5.24
C MET A 287 13.47 -6.66 6.44
N PRO A 288 14.73 -6.96 6.83
CA PRO A 288 15.00 -7.88 7.92
C PRO A 288 14.51 -7.33 9.26
N SER A 289 13.97 -8.22 10.09
CA SER A 289 13.67 -7.98 11.49
C SER A 289 14.87 -8.37 12.37
N ASP A 290 14.74 -8.13 13.67
CA ASP A 290 15.74 -8.56 14.69
C ASP A 290 17.13 -7.94 14.54
N LEU A 291 17.24 -6.81 13.78
CA LEU A 291 18.48 -6.04 13.73
C LEU A 291 18.77 -5.30 15.03
N PHE A 292 17.75 -5.10 15.85
CA PHE A 292 17.86 -4.38 17.11
C PHE A 292 17.22 -5.16 18.24
N ARG A 293 17.81 -5.06 19.42
CA ARG A 293 17.28 -5.62 20.67
C ARG A 293 17.24 -4.54 21.75
N ARG A 294 16.42 -4.73 22.76
CA ARG A 294 16.30 -3.78 23.86
C ARG A 294 17.26 -4.16 24.99
N GLU A 295 18.13 -3.23 25.33
CA GLU A 295 19.07 -3.34 26.46
C GLU A 295 19.03 -2.06 27.29
N ASN A 296 18.91 -2.19 28.62
CA ASN A 296 18.91 -1.06 29.54
C ASN A 296 17.98 0.10 29.12
N ASN A 297 16.81 -0.24 28.61
CA ASN A 297 15.81 0.67 28.06
C ASN A 297 16.19 1.40 26.75
N HIS A 298 17.27 1.00 26.07
CA HIS A 298 17.71 1.51 24.76
C HIS A 298 17.59 0.43 23.69
N TRP A 299 17.38 0.87 22.45
CA TRP A 299 17.46 -0.01 21.30
C TRP A 299 18.91 -0.07 20.79
N VAL A 300 19.52 -1.23 20.93
CA VAL A 300 20.89 -1.47 20.50
C VAL A 300 20.93 -2.45 19.33
N PHE A 301 21.89 -2.30 18.45
CA PHE A 301 22.11 -3.21 17.36
C PHE A 301 22.42 -4.63 17.86
N ALA A 302 21.74 -5.64 17.33
CA ALA A 302 21.83 -7.02 17.81
C ALA A 302 23.09 -7.75 17.32
N GLY A 303 23.68 -7.28 16.21
CA GLY A 303 24.91 -7.80 15.65
C GLY A 303 26.17 -7.21 16.25
N PRO A 304 27.35 -7.57 15.72
CA PRO A 304 28.62 -6.97 16.13
C PRO A 304 28.62 -5.46 15.85
N VAL A 305 28.81 -4.67 16.90
CA VAL A 305 28.93 -3.23 16.76
C VAL A 305 30.38 -2.80 16.48
N PRO A 306 30.62 -1.79 15.64
CA PRO A 306 31.96 -1.27 15.41
C PRO A 306 32.61 -0.76 16.71
N PRO A 307 33.96 -0.79 16.81
CA PRO A 307 34.67 -0.30 18.00
C PRO A 307 34.35 1.15 18.38
N SER A 308 33.94 1.96 17.40
CA SER A 308 33.50 3.36 17.60
C SER A 308 32.30 3.50 18.55
N PHE A 309 31.51 2.43 18.77
CA PHE A 309 30.39 2.41 19.69
C PHE A 309 30.77 2.14 21.15
N GLN A 310 32.05 1.88 21.43
CA GLN A 310 32.49 1.67 22.80
C GLN A 310 32.15 2.89 23.68
N GLY A 311 31.36 2.62 24.72
CA GLY A 311 30.87 3.66 25.63
C GLY A 311 29.68 4.49 25.12
N TYR A 312 29.11 4.17 23.95
CA TYR A 312 27.87 4.79 23.49
C TYR A 312 26.67 4.09 24.15
N ASN A 313 25.94 4.84 24.98
CA ASN A 313 24.85 4.35 25.83
C ASN A 313 23.49 4.94 25.45
N LYS A 314 23.34 5.41 24.21
CA LYS A 314 22.08 5.93 23.66
C LYS A 314 21.46 4.93 22.66
N ASP A 315 20.25 5.21 22.17
CA ASP A 315 19.59 4.40 21.15
C ASP A 315 20.37 4.41 19.82
N HIS A 316 20.73 3.22 19.35
CA HIS A 316 21.33 3.04 18.03
C HIS A 316 20.33 3.27 16.92
N THR A 317 19.04 2.95 17.14
CA THR A 317 17.95 3.22 16.19
C THR A 317 17.82 4.71 15.94
N LYS A 318 17.76 5.51 17.00
CA LYS A 318 17.65 6.96 16.91
C LYS A 318 18.84 7.60 16.20
N LEU A 319 20.05 7.12 16.50
CA LEU A 319 21.26 7.55 15.81
C LEU A 319 21.18 7.29 14.30
N LEU A 320 20.69 6.11 13.90
CA LEU A 320 20.55 5.78 12.48
C LEU A 320 19.43 6.58 11.80
N VAL A 321 18.32 6.82 12.48
CA VAL A 321 17.25 7.69 11.98
C VAL A 321 17.79 9.09 11.73
N ASP A 322 18.43 9.69 12.73
CA ASP A 322 19.01 11.03 12.63
C ASP A 322 20.04 11.11 11.48
N TYR A 323 20.84 10.06 11.29
CA TYR A 323 21.78 9.96 10.17
C TYR A 323 21.07 9.89 8.83
N MET A 324 20.05 9.04 8.67
CA MET A 324 19.28 8.92 7.41
C MET A 324 18.59 10.23 7.04
N PHE A 325 18.10 10.99 8.02
CA PHE A 325 17.48 12.30 7.78
C PHE A 325 18.47 13.39 7.41
N GLN A 326 19.76 13.17 7.63
CA GLN A 326 20.86 14.08 7.27
C GLN A 326 21.70 13.55 6.09
N LEU A 327 21.31 12.41 5.51
CA LEU A 327 22.04 11.79 4.41
C LEU A 327 22.05 12.71 3.18
N THR A 328 23.25 12.97 2.66
CA THR A 328 23.46 13.72 1.42
C THR A 328 23.87 12.78 0.28
N PRO A 329 23.74 13.20 -0.99
CA PRO A 329 24.22 12.41 -2.13
C PRO A 329 25.71 12.07 -2.04
N GLU A 330 26.52 12.99 -1.51
CA GLU A 330 27.98 12.79 -1.32
C GLU A 330 28.24 11.73 -0.28
N GLU A 331 27.54 11.79 0.84
CA GLU A 331 27.67 10.83 1.93
C GLU A 331 27.19 9.43 1.48
N GLN A 332 26.08 9.35 0.77
CA GLN A 332 25.60 8.10 0.24
C GLN A 332 26.59 7.44 -0.72
N ARG A 333 27.20 8.23 -1.64
CA ARG A 333 28.27 7.74 -2.53
C ARG A 333 29.49 7.25 -1.75
N ARG A 334 29.87 7.97 -0.70
CA ARG A 334 30.97 7.58 0.18
C ARG A 334 30.74 6.22 0.83
N VAL A 335 29.54 6.01 1.36
CA VAL A 335 29.14 4.73 1.97
C VAL A 335 29.10 3.62 0.94
N ALA A 336 28.48 3.83 -0.21
CA ALA A 336 28.41 2.84 -1.29
C ALA A 336 29.81 2.41 -1.77
N ALA A 337 30.72 3.36 -1.94
CA ALA A 337 32.11 3.08 -2.31
C ALA A 337 32.87 2.28 -1.25
N ALA A 338 32.59 2.51 0.04
CA ALA A 338 33.20 1.76 1.14
C ALA A 338 32.71 0.30 1.17
N MET A 339 31.44 0.06 0.84
CA MET A 339 30.87 -1.29 0.78
C MET A 339 31.34 -2.12 -0.42
N GLY A 340 31.69 -1.46 -1.53
CA GLY A 340 32.22 -2.09 -2.74
C GLY A 340 33.68 -2.54 -2.66
N ARG A 341 34.42 -2.16 -1.61
CA ARG A 341 35.80 -2.60 -1.42
C ARG A 341 35.81 -3.95 -0.69
N PRO A 342 36.46 -5.01 -1.23
CA PRO A 342 36.71 -6.22 -0.47
C PRO A 342 37.51 -5.84 0.78
N GLN A 343 36.97 -6.12 1.96
CA GLN A 343 37.74 -5.98 3.18
C GLN A 343 38.95 -6.91 3.06
N ALA A 344 40.15 -6.34 3.08
CA ALA A 344 41.38 -7.10 3.17
C ALA A 344 41.27 -7.97 4.45
N SER A 345 41.12 -9.26 4.26
CA SER A 345 41.09 -10.21 5.35
C SER A 345 42.48 -10.15 6.06
N THR A 346 42.50 -9.56 7.23
CA THR A 346 43.61 -9.75 8.18
C THR A 346 43.49 -11.18 8.74
N GLN A 347 43.82 -12.19 7.94
CA GLN A 347 44.19 -13.48 8.47
C GLN A 347 45.68 -13.42 8.80
N PRO A 348 46.06 -13.83 10.02
CA PRO A 348 47.50 -14.04 10.34
C PRO A 348 48.00 -15.17 9.44
N SER A 349 49.06 -14.91 8.72
CA SER A 349 49.76 -15.88 7.89
C SER A 349 50.32 -17.03 8.75
N HIS A 350 49.60 -18.18 8.77
CA HIS A 350 50.22 -19.40 9.19
C HIS A 350 51.17 -19.88 8.09
N SER A 351 52.44 -19.68 8.33
CA SER A 351 53.51 -20.27 7.54
C SER A 351 53.45 -21.79 7.64
N VAL A 352 52.99 -22.43 6.58
CA VAL A 352 53.14 -23.90 6.44
C VAL A 352 54.54 -24.16 5.87
N LYS A 353 55.35 -24.90 6.65
CA LYS A 353 56.65 -25.44 6.21
C LYS A 353 56.41 -26.45 5.07
N PRO A 354 57.28 -26.54 4.08
CA PRO A 354 57.16 -27.53 3.00
C PRO A 354 57.52 -28.92 3.53
N GLY A 355 56.61 -29.85 3.49
CA GLY A 355 56.87 -31.28 3.73
C GLY A 355 57.24 -32.00 2.43
N ALA A 356 58.14 -32.94 2.55
CA ALA A 356 58.83 -33.71 1.52
C ALA A 356 57.92 -34.57 0.62
N PRO A 357 58.38 -34.99 -0.57
CA PRO A 357 57.59 -35.67 -1.57
C PRO A 357 57.37 -37.16 -1.23
N VAL A 358 56.13 -37.64 -1.36
CA VAL A 358 55.80 -39.10 -1.29
C VAL A 358 55.45 -39.61 -2.66
N GLY A 359 56.06 -40.72 -2.95
CA GLY A 359 56.18 -41.36 -4.23
C GLY A 359 54.88 -41.88 -4.86
N ASN A 360 54.96 -41.97 -6.14
CA ASN A 360 54.07 -42.52 -7.14
C ASN A 360 53.86 -44.02 -6.99
N LYS A 361 52.59 -44.48 -6.91
CA LYS A 361 52.23 -45.86 -7.24
C LYS A 361 50.93 -45.88 -8.02
N SER A 362 51.01 -46.31 -9.27
CA SER A 362 49.88 -46.64 -10.15
C SER A 362 49.12 -47.86 -9.66
N PRO A 363 47.84 -47.99 -9.89
CA PRO A 363 47.10 -49.24 -9.80
C PRO A 363 46.81 -49.77 -11.21
N GLY A 364 47.15 -51.05 -11.36
CA GLY A 364 46.69 -51.89 -12.49
C GLY A 364 45.24 -52.28 -12.36
N GLY A 365 44.68 -52.63 -13.51
CA GLY A 365 43.28 -52.86 -13.79
C GLY A 365 42.71 -54.20 -13.28
N GLY A 366 41.46 -54.39 -13.66
CA GLY A 366 40.81 -55.68 -13.82
C GLY A 366 39.40 -55.80 -13.27
N HIS A 367 38.50 -55.98 -14.20
CA HIS A 367 37.14 -56.52 -14.23
C HIS A 367 35.97 -55.63 -13.94
#